data_f7b40d3102867d4d9625f4b6f2955295
#
_entry.id   f7b40d3102867d4d9625f4b6f2955295
#
_cell.length_a   1.000
_cell.length_b   1.000
_cell.length_c   1.000
_cell.angle_alpha   90.00
_cell.angle_beta   90.00
_cell.angle_gamma   90.00
#
_symmetry.space_group_name_H-M   'P 1'
#
loop_
_entity.id
_entity.type
_entity.pdbx_description
1 polymer ?
#
loop_
_entity_poly.entity_id
_entity_poly.type
_entity_poly.pdbx_seq_one_letter_code
_entity_poly.pdbx_strand_id
1 'polypeptide(L)'
;RDPYTWVLARARFFISENFEASLNHLKSDAFSPESLMNMMIFGIHGKAPPMNDIYTFNAAAWLGTGVHLYRYEDIIENLKDIDSKRAKDYFGTLLETCGIAVPNDWKERILIGSDKKQSSTARENLVVDNERLPNELPETQKQLVQYAVPGLRELLGYTT
;
A
#
# COMPACT_ATOMS: atom_id res chain seq x y z
N ARG A 1 0.60 -1.04 4.59
CA ARG A 1 -0.05 -1.98 3.66
C ARG A 1 0.68 -3.32 3.68
N ASP A 2 -0.07 -4.44 3.55
CA ASP A 2 0.51 -5.78 3.41
C ASP A 2 1.53 -5.81 2.25
N PRO A 3 2.75 -6.32 2.47
CA PRO A 3 3.77 -6.45 1.44
C PRO A 3 3.29 -7.10 0.13
N TYR A 4 2.43 -8.10 0.20
CA TYR A 4 1.88 -8.78 -0.98
C TYR A 4 1.00 -7.86 -1.83
N THR A 5 0.05 -7.16 -1.19
CA THR A 5 -0.81 -6.21 -1.90
C THR A 5 -0.06 -4.97 -2.34
N TRP A 6 1.00 -4.60 -1.63
CA TRP A 6 1.87 -3.48 -1.97
C TRP A 6 2.64 -3.71 -3.29
N VAL A 7 3.18 -4.92 -3.51
CA VAL A 7 3.87 -5.26 -4.77
C VAL A 7 2.97 -5.01 -5.97
N LEU A 8 1.73 -5.52 -5.93
CA LEU A 8 0.76 -5.33 -7.00
C LEU A 8 0.34 -3.87 -7.19
N ALA A 9 0.12 -3.16 -6.08
CA ALA A 9 -0.25 -1.74 -6.14
C ALA A 9 0.87 -0.90 -6.76
N ARG A 10 2.13 -1.17 -6.38
CA ARG A 10 3.30 -0.49 -6.93
C ARG A 10 3.48 -0.81 -8.41
N ALA A 11 3.35 -2.08 -8.81
CA ALA A 11 3.45 -2.47 -10.21
C ALA A 11 2.40 -1.76 -11.06
N ARG A 12 1.12 -1.76 -10.64
CA ARG A 12 0.04 -1.04 -11.35
C ARG A 12 0.34 0.44 -11.49
N PHE A 13 0.84 1.08 -10.43
CA PHE A 13 1.19 2.49 -10.49
C PHE A 13 2.30 2.77 -11.52
N PHE A 14 3.38 1.97 -11.53
CA PHE A 14 4.51 2.18 -12.43
C PHE A 14 4.18 1.95 -13.91
N ILE A 15 3.22 1.06 -14.22
CA ILE A 15 2.79 0.82 -15.61
C ILE A 15 1.59 1.67 -16.03
N SER A 16 1.01 2.47 -15.12
CA SER A 16 -0.11 3.35 -15.43
C SER A 16 0.33 4.60 -16.20
N GLU A 17 -0.58 5.18 -16.96
CA GLU A 17 -0.34 6.47 -17.63
C GLU A 17 -0.20 7.63 -16.63
N ASN A 18 -0.68 7.46 -15.40
CA ASN A 18 -0.52 8.44 -14.33
C ASN A 18 0.91 8.60 -13.85
N PHE A 19 1.78 7.62 -14.13
CA PHE A 19 3.20 7.68 -13.79
C PHE A 19 4.03 8.10 -14.99
N GLU A 20 4.63 9.27 -14.90
CA GLU A 20 5.55 9.80 -15.91
C GLU A 20 6.93 9.99 -15.31
N ALA A 21 7.87 9.13 -15.69
CA ALA A 21 9.25 9.21 -15.25
C ALA A 21 10.18 8.39 -16.13
N SER A 22 11.44 8.28 -15.72
CA SER A 22 12.49 7.53 -16.42
C SER A 22 12.22 6.01 -16.57
N LEU A 23 11.11 5.52 -16.00
CA LEU A 23 10.70 4.11 -16.07
C LEU A 23 9.51 3.87 -17.02
N ASN A 24 9.17 4.82 -17.89
CA ASN A 24 8.07 4.67 -18.85
C ASN A 24 8.19 3.42 -19.75
N HIS A 25 9.41 2.93 -19.98
CA HIS A 25 9.62 1.69 -20.72
C HIS A 25 8.98 0.46 -20.06
N LEU A 26 8.69 0.47 -18.75
CA LEU A 26 7.97 -0.61 -18.06
C LEU A 26 6.51 -0.74 -18.51
N LYS A 27 5.95 0.29 -19.14
CA LYS A 27 4.59 0.25 -19.70
C LYS A 27 4.50 -0.63 -20.95
N SER A 28 5.63 -0.89 -21.59
CA SER A 28 5.73 -1.74 -22.78
C SER A 28 5.38 -3.21 -22.45
N ASP A 29 4.76 -3.91 -23.39
CA ASP A 29 4.43 -5.33 -23.29
C ASP A 29 5.65 -6.28 -23.34
N ALA A 30 6.85 -5.70 -23.47
CA ALA A 30 8.09 -6.46 -23.41
C ALA A 30 8.38 -7.07 -22.02
N PHE A 31 7.72 -6.57 -20.98
CA PHE A 31 7.88 -7.07 -19.61
C PHE A 31 6.70 -7.95 -19.21
N SER A 32 6.99 -9.19 -18.84
CA SER A 32 5.96 -10.08 -18.29
C SER A 32 5.45 -9.58 -16.93
N PRO A 33 4.24 -9.98 -16.53
CA PRO A 33 3.70 -9.67 -15.19
C PRO A 33 4.67 -10.08 -14.06
N GLU A 34 5.30 -11.25 -14.17
CA GLU A 34 6.26 -11.75 -13.19
C GLU A 34 7.50 -10.85 -13.11
N SER A 35 8.02 -10.42 -14.26
CA SER A 35 9.16 -9.49 -14.32
C SER A 35 8.85 -8.17 -13.65
N LEU A 36 7.67 -7.63 -13.90
CA LEU A 36 7.22 -6.37 -13.26
C LEU A 36 7.11 -6.52 -11.74
N MET A 37 6.49 -7.60 -11.27
CA MET A 37 6.37 -7.87 -9.83
C MET A 37 7.75 -8.08 -9.18
N ASN A 38 8.66 -8.80 -9.84
CA ASN A 38 10.02 -9.00 -9.35
C ASN A 38 10.81 -7.68 -9.25
N MET A 39 10.66 -6.77 -10.22
CA MET A 39 11.24 -5.43 -10.15
C MET A 39 10.69 -4.62 -8.97
N MET A 40 9.42 -4.82 -8.59
CA MET A 40 8.86 -4.16 -7.41
C MET A 40 9.42 -4.72 -6.11
N ILE A 41 9.73 -6.01 -6.06
CA ILE A 41 10.33 -6.68 -4.88
C ILE A 41 11.80 -6.30 -4.73
N PHE A 42 12.59 -6.48 -5.79
CA PHE A 42 14.06 -6.35 -5.73
C PHE A 42 14.56 -4.95 -6.11
N GLY A 43 13.68 -4.08 -6.57
CA GLY A 43 14.03 -2.74 -7.03
C GLY A 43 14.63 -2.72 -8.43
N ILE A 44 14.94 -1.52 -8.90
CA ILE A 44 15.63 -1.24 -10.15
C ILE A 44 16.81 -0.35 -9.82
N HIS A 45 18.01 -0.83 -10.08
CA HIS A 45 19.23 -0.15 -9.68
C HIS A 45 19.27 1.33 -10.13
N GLY A 46 19.51 2.23 -9.20
CA GLY A 46 19.58 3.67 -9.44
C GLY A 46 18.25 4.34 -9.84
N LYS A 47 17.10 3.61 -9.83
CA LYS A 47 15.80 4.10 -10.29
C LYS A 47 14.68 3.90 -9.29
N ALA A 48 14.56 2.71 -8.74
CA ALA A 48 13.50 2.38 -7.79
C ALA A 48 14.07 1.53 -6.65
N PRO A 49 13.98 1.96 -5.38
CA PRO A 49 14.52 1.20 -4.26
C PRO A 49 13.83 -0.17 -4.12
N PRO A 50 14.52 -1.19 -3.61
CA PRO A 50 13.92 -2.48 -3.32
C PRO A 50 12.90 -2.38 -2.18
N MET A 51 12.01 -3.35 -2.11
CA MET A 51 10.98 -3.42 -1.07
C MET A 51 11.59 -3.45 0.34
N ASN A 52 12.70 -4.15 0.53
CA ASN A 52 13.42 -4.20 1.80
C ASN A 52 13.73 -2.79 2.33
N ASP A 53 14.34 -1.94 1.50
CA ASP A 53 14.71 -0.58 1.92
C ASP A 53 13.46 0.23 2.25
N ILE A 54 12.42 0.14 1.42
CA ILE A 54 11.18 0.89 1.63
C ILE A 54 10.54 0.51 2.96
N TYR A 55 10.37 -0.79 3.25
CA TYR A 55 9.74 -1.22 4.49
C TYR A 55 10.63 -1.02 5.70
N THR A 56 11.94 -1.20 5.57
CA THR A 56 12.88 -0.96 6.67
C THR A 56 12.83 0.50 7.11
N PHE A 57 12.96 1.43 6.18
CA PHE A 57 13.04 2.85 6.53
C PHE A 57 11.68 3.51 6.83
N ASN A 58 10.59 3.01 6.25
CA ASN A 58 9.28 3.64 6.40
C ASN A 58 8.33 2.91 7.36
N ALA A 59 8.67 1.72 7.82
CA ALA A 59 7.84 0.97 8.74
C ALA A 59 8.64 0.29 9.86
N ALA A 60 9.52 -0.66 9.53
CA ALA A 60 10.19 -1.49 10.52
C ALA A 60 11.08 -0.67 11.48
N ALA A 61 11.76 0.37 11.00
CA ALA A 61 12.58 1.25 11.81
C ALA A 61 11.79 2.01 12.90
N TRP A 62 10.48 2.11 12.76
CA TRP A 62 9.62 2.81 13.72
C TRP A 62 8.98 1.89 14.76
N LEU A 63 9.09 0.57 14.58
CA LEU A 63 8.59 -0.40 15.55
C LEU A 63 9.38 -0.29 16.86
N GLY A 64 8.65 -0.36 17.97
CA GLY A 64 9.24 -0.20 19.31
C GLY A 64 9.60 1.23 19.68
N THR A 65 9.33 2.21 18.83
CA THR A 65 9.40 3.64 19.14
C THR A 65 8.04 4.16 19.63
N GLY A 66 7.95 5.42 19.98
CA GLY A 66 6.67 6.06 20.34
C GLY A 66 5.77 6.37 19.13
N VAL A 67 6.15 5.97 17.91
CA VAL A 67 5.40 6.21 16.68
C VAL A 67 4.32 5.15 16.51
N HIS A 68 3.08 5.59 16.27
CA HIS A 68 1.98 4.69 15.97
C HIS A 68 1.96 4.34 14.49
N LEU A 69 1.89 3.04 14.16
CA LEU A 69 1.76 2.54 12.81
C LEU A 69 0.33 2.05 12.58
N TYR A 70 -0.33 2.61 11.58
CA TYR A 70 -1.66 2.21 11.16
C TYR A 70 -1.59 1.39 9.88
N ARG A 71 -2.20 0.20 9.88
CA ARG A 71 -2.28 -0.63 8.67
C ARG A 71 -3.34 -0.07 7.73
N TYR A 72 -3.01 -0.01 6.47
CA TYR A 72 -3.94 0.43 5.43
C TYR A 72 -5.22 -0.40 5.40
N GLU A 73 -5.09 -1.70 5.60
CA GLU A 73 -6.20 -2.65 5.61
C GLU A 73 -7.17 -2.36 6.75
N ASP A 74 -6.68 -2.00 7.93
CA ASP A 74 -7.52 -1.65 9.08
C ASP A 74 -8.29 -0.34 8.82
N ILE A 75 -7.66 0.64 8.17
CA ILE A 75 -8.33 1.87 7.75
C ILE A 75 -9.50 1.52 6.80
N ILE A 76 -9.24 0.71 5.78
CA ILE A 76 -10.26 0.32 4.79
C ILE A 76 -11.39 -0.49 5.43
N GLU A 77 -11.07 -1.40 6.36
CA GLU A 77 -12.09 -2.19 7.06
C GLU A 77 -13.02 -1.29 7.88
N ASN A 78 -12.46 -0.36 8.66
CA ASN A 78 -13.25 0.57 9.45
C ASN A 78 -14.02 1.59 8.60
N LEU A 79 -13.53 1.95 7.41
CA LEU A 79 -14.28 2.77 6.45
C LEU A 79 -15.52 2.06 5.90
N LYS A 80 -15.46 0.74 5.66
CA LYS A 80 -16.61 -0.04 5.17
C LYS A 80 -17.77 -0.07 6.15
N ASP A 81 -17.48 0.00 7.44
CA ASP A 81 -18.47 -0.03 8.52
C ASP A 81 -18.34 1.21 9.42
N ILE A 82 -18.31 2.40 8.80
CA ILE A 82 -18.02 3.67 9.47
C ILE A 82 -19.06 4.05 10.55
N ASP A 83 -20.24 3.45 10.49
CA ASP A 83 -21.32 3.67 11.47
C ASP A 83 -21.14 2.85 12.76
N SER A 84 -20.22 1.89 12.74
CA SER A 84 -19.98 1.03 13.90
C SER A 84 -19.28 1.77 15.04
N LYS A 85 -19.49 1.27 16.26
CA LYS A 85 -18.72 1.72 17.43
C LYS A 85 -17.22 1.49 17.21
N ARG A 86 -16.85 0.35 16.60
CA ARG A 86 -15.46 0.01 16.30
C ARG A 86 -14.78 1.08 15.43
N ALA A 87 -15.45 1.50 14.36
CA ALA A 87 -14.92 2.55 13.47
C ALA A 87 -14.79 3.89 14.20
N LYS A 88 -15.77 4.27 15.03
CA LYS A 88 -15.70 5.48 15.85
C LYS A 88 -14.49 5.45 16.78
N ASP A 89 -14.28 4.36 17.51
CA ASP A 89 -13.18 4.21 18.44
C ASP A 89 -11.83 4.22 17.68
N TYR A 90 -11.74 3.54 16.53
CA TYR A 90 -10.55 3.49 15.68
C TYR A 90 -10.16 4.87 15.14
N PHE A 91 -11.08 5.58 14.49
CA PHE A 91 -10.78 6.89 13.92
C PHE A 91 -10.60 7.96 15.00
N GLY A 92 -11.30 7.83 16.13
CA GLY A 92 -11.07 8.68 17.31
C GLY A 92 -9.62 8.57 17.78
N THR A 93 -9.14 7.35 18.02
CA THR A 93 -7.76 7.10 18.44
C THR A 93 -6.75 7.58 17.40
N LEU A 94 -7.01 7.38 16.09
CA LEU A 94 -6.15 7.86 15.03
C LEU A 94 -6.02 9.39 15.05
N LEU A 95 -7.13 10.11 15.15
CA LEU A 95 -7.13 11.57 15.21
C LEU A 95 -6.40 12.08 16.45
N GLU A 96 -6.68 11.51 17.63
CA GLU A 96 -6.02 11.86 18.88
C GLU A 96 -4.51 11.61 18.82
N THR A 97 -4.07 10.50 18.21
CA THR A 97 -2.66 10.21 17.98
C THR A 97 -1.99 11.27 17.10
N CYS A 98 -2.73 11.84 16.17
CA CYS A 98 -2.28 12.98 15.35
C CYS A 98 -2.37 14.34 16.08
N GLY A 99 -2.77 14.37 17.35
CA GLY A 99 -2.97 15.60 18.10
C GLY A 99 -4.22 16.39 17.69
N ILE A 100 -5.16 15.74 17.03
CA ILE A 100 -6.40 16.36 16.53
C ILE A 100 -7.53 15.98 17.48
N ALA A 101 -8.18 16.98 18.10
CA ALA A 101 -9.40 16.75 18.85
C ALA A 101 -10.50 16.21 17.92
N VAL A 102 -11.18 15.14 18.33
CA VAL A 102 -12.22 14.50 17.50
C VAL A 102 -13.39 15.47 17.28
N PRO A 103 -13.60 15.96 16.06
CA PRO A 103 -14.68 16.91 15.80
C PRO A 103 -16.04 16.20 15.74
N ASN A 104 -17.13 16.92 15.97
CA ASN A 104 -18.47 16.33 15.89
C ASN A 104 -18.81 15.76 14.51
N ASP A 105 -18.27 16.36 13.46
CA ASP A 105 -18.40 15.96 12.04
C ASP A 105 -17.27 15.05 11.56
N TRP A 106 -16.57 14.36 12.47
CA TRP A 106 -15.43 13.49 12.17
C TRP A 106 -15.73 12.49 11.04
N LYS A 107 -16.91 11.90 11.06
CA LYS A 107 -17.35 10.90 10.10
C LYS A 107 -17.43 11.48 8.69
N GLU A 108 -18.07 12.63 8.54
CA GLU A 108 -18.19 13.32 7.25
C GLU A 108 -16.79 13.66 6.69
N ARG A 109 -15.90 14.18 7.54
CA ARG A 109 -14.52 14.50 7.14
C ARG A 109 -13.73 13.27 6.71
N ILE A 110 -13.86 12.14 7.42
CA ILE A 110 -13.21 10.89 7.04
C ILE A 110 -13.76 10.39 5.69
N LEU A 111 -15.07 10.43 5.47
CA LEU A 111 -15.68 10.03 4.21
C LEU A 111 -15.21 10.91 3.04
N ILE A 112 -15.17 12.22 3.20
CA ILE A 112 -14.65 13.15 2.19
C ILE A 112 -13.17 12.84 1.90
N GLY A 113 -12.34 12.71 2.94
CA GLY A 113 -10.91 12.44 2.79
C GLY A 113 -10.59 11.05 2.22
N SER A 114 -11.51 10.08 2.35
CA SER A 114 -11.38 8.73 1.81
C SER A 114 -11.96 8.57 0.40
N ASP A 115 -12.54 9.63 -0.18
CA ASP A 115 -13.08 9.58 -1.54
C ASP A 115 -11.95 9.31 -2.55
N LYS A 116 -11.95 8.11 -3.09
CA LYS A 116 -10.94 7.67 -4.05
C LYS A 116 -10.88 8.53 -5.31
N LYS A 117 -11.97 9.20 -5.67
CA LYS A 117 -12.00 10.13 -6.81
C LYS A 117 -11.05 11.31 -6.61
N GLN A 118 -10.73 11.65 -5.37
CA GLN A 118 -9.79 12.72 -5.03
C GLN A 118 -8.32 12.29 -5.10
N SER A 119 -8.04 11.00 -5.27
CA SER A 119 -6.67 10.45 -5.29
C SER A 119 -6.25 10.03 -6.70
N SER A 120 -5.29 10.74 -7.29
CA SER A 120 -4.72 10.36 -8.60
C SER A 120 -4.02 9.00 -8.60
N THR A 121 -3.69 8.46 -7.43
CA THR A 121 -3.02 7.15 -7.28
C THR A 121 -3.95 6.04 -6.82
N ALA A 122 -5.23 6.31 -6.61
CA ALA A 122 -6.21 5.27 -6.33
C ALA A 122 -6.34 4.34 -7.54
N ARG A 123 -6.43 3.01 -7.28
CA ARG A 123 -6.51 1.99 -8.35
C ARG A 123 -7.59 2.31 -9.39
N GLU A 124 -8.71 2.80 -8.95
CA GLU A 124 -9.87 3.15 -9.78
C GLU A 124 -9.60 4.33 -10.74
N ASN A 125 -8.61 5.16 -10.43
CA ASN A 125 -8.23 6.34 -11.20
C ASN A 125 -6.95 6.11 -12.04
N LEU A 126 -6.31 4.95 -11.89
CA LEU A 126 -5.16 4.60 -12.72
C LEU A 126 -5.62 4.21 -14.12
N VAL A 127 -5.06 4.88 -15.11
CA VAL A 127 -5.22 4.49 -16.52
C VAL A 127 -4.22 3.38 -16.81
N VAL A 128 -4.65 2.14 -16.64
CA VAL A 128 -3.83 0.94 -16.81
C VAL A 128 -4.69 -0.22 -17.30
N ASP A 129 -4.10 -1.10 -18.11
CA ASP A 129 -4.71 -2.38 -18.41
C ASP A 129 -4.75 -3.26 -17.14
N ASN A 130 -5.95 -3.42 -16.59
CA ASN A 130 -6.15 -4.19 -15.36
C ASN A 130 -5.94 -5.69 -15.54
N GLU A 131 -5.98 -6.21 -16.77
CA GLU A 131 -5.74 -7.63 -17.07
C GLU A 131 -4.25 -7.97 -17.09
N ARG A 132 -3.39 -6.96 -17.25
CA ARG A 132 -1.94 -7.13 -17.32
C ARG A 132 -1.31 -7.64 -16.03
N LEU A 133 -1.94 -7.44 -14.89
CA LEU A 133 -1.45 -7.90 -13.59
C LEU A 133 -2.52 -8.68 -12.86
N PRO A 134 -2.16 -9.76 -12.15
CA PRO A 134 -3.11 -10.55 -11.39
C PRO A 134 -3.77 -9.74 -10.26
N ASN A 135 -4.93 -10.19 -9.80
CA ASN A 135 -5.62 -9.56 -8.66
C ASN A 135 -4.96 -9.90 -7.32
N GLU A 136 -4.33 -11.07 -7.23
CA GLU A 136 -3.59 -11.54 -6.07
C GLU A 136 -2.14 -11.83 -6.45
N LEU A 137 -1.22 -11.65 -5.50
CA LEU A 137 0.20 -11.96 -5.73
C LEU A 137 0.36 -13.47 -5.89
N PRO A 138 0.94 -13.96 -7.01
CA PRO A 138 1.16 -15.38 -7.22
C PRO A 138 2.11 -15.99 -6.17
N GLU A 139 1.99 -17.30 -5.95
CA GLU A 139 2.72 -17.99 -4.88
C GLU A 139 4.25 -17.85 -5.02
N THR A 140 4.76 -17.93 -6.25
CA THR A 140 6.18 -17.70 -6.50
C THR A 140 6.65 -16.32 -6.04
N GLN A 141 5.87 -15.27 -6.33
CA GLN A 141 6.21 -13.92 -5.90
C GLN A 141 6.05 -13.73 -4.39
N LYS A 142 5.12 -14.43 -3.74
CA LYS A 142 5.03 -14.45 -2.27
C LYS A 142 6.29 -15.04 -1.64
N GLN A 143 6.81 -16.14 -2.21
CA GLN A 143 8.07 -16.73 -1.77
C GLN A 143 9.26 -15.78 -2.00
N LEU A 144 9.30 -15.05 -3.12
CA LEU A 144 10.32 -14.03 -3.37
C LEU A 144 10.23 -12.85 -2.37
N VAL A 145 9.03 -12.44 -1.97
CA VAL A 145 8.84 -11.46 -0.89
C VAL A 145 9.40 -11.99 0.43
N GLN A 146 9.10 -13.23 0.79
CA GLN A 146 9.63 -13.87 2.01
C GLN A 146 11.16 -14.00 1.95
N TYR A 147 11.73 -14.29 0.79
CA TYR A 147 13.17 -14.31 0.60
C TYR A 147 13.80 -12.92 0.75
N ALA A 148 13.23 -11.90 0.14
CA ALA A 148 13.75 -10.54 0.15
C ALA A 148 13.67 -9.88 1.55
N VAL A 149 12.61 -10.16 2.29
CA VAL A 149 12.31 -9.56 3.61
C VAL A 149 11.71 -10.61 4.56
N PRO A 150 12.54 -11.55 5.05
CA PRO A 150 12.06 -12.63 5.91
C PRO A 150 11.37 -12.10 7.18
N GLY A 151 10.19 -12.63 7.49
CA GLY A 151 9.43 -12.27 8.71
C GLY A 151 8.80 -10.86 8.70
N LEU A 152 8.88 -10.11 7.60
CA LEU A 152 8.35 -8.73 7.56
C LEU A 152 6.83 -8.70 7.77
N ARG A 153 6.08 -9.63 7.17
CA ARG A 153 4.62 -9.65 7.29
C ARG A 153 4.19 -9.87 8.74
N GLU A 154 4.80 -10.84 9.38
CA GLU A 154 4.56 -11.18 10.80
C GLU A 154 4.94 -10.01 11.70
N LEU A 155 6.09 -9.38 11.45
CA LEU A 155 6.58 -8.20 12.19
C LEU A 155 5.58 -7.03 12.11
N LEU A 156 4.92 -6.86 10.97
CA LEU A 156 3.92 -5.82 10.75
C LEU A 156 2.49 -6.26 11.12
N GLY A 157 2.32 -7.45 11.69
CA GLY A 157 1.04 -7.97 12.16
C GLY A 157 0.14 -8.52 11.04
N TYR A 158 0.70 -8.89 9.88
CA TYR A 158 0.00 -9.61 8.83
C TYR A 158 0.22 -11.12 9.04
N THR A 159 -0.80 -11.79 9.53
CA THR A 159 -0.78 -13.25 9.63
C THR A 159 -0.99 -13.92 8.29
N THR A 160 -0.48 -15.13 8.13
CA THR A 160 -0.69 -16.03 6.96
C THR A 160 -2.15 -16.37 6.74
#